data_f36e86cd3b9f140ed5a9a869a00d3323
#
_entry.id   f36e86cd3b9f140ed5a9a869a00d3323
#
_cell.length_a   1.000
_cell.length_b   1.000
_cell.length_c   1.000
_cell.angle_alpha   90.00
_cell.angle_beta   90.00
_cell.angle_gamma   90.00
#
_symmetry.space_group_name_H-M   'P 1'
#
loop_
_entity.id
_entity.type
_entity.pdbx_description
1 polymer ?
#
loop_
_entity_poly.entity_id
_entity_poly.type
_entity_poly.pdbx_seq_one_letter_code
_entity_poly.pdbx_strand_id
1 'polypeptide(L)'
;MKKIIVIKFLPLIILALASFSSCKKFLEEAPKSNVTVANFYKTEGDAISAVNSIYAYLNSISTGSTAGVYHSALWVTAGLASDEMLNNQLGAPQFDQLATFTHAPQNIALLEIWAMHYKTITIANIAINRIPSISMSEPLKARLIGEAKFLRALMYFNLVRMYGGIPLVLEENAALTPPPATVDAIYTQIILDLTDAATNLPLSYAAGNGRGRATQGAANAILAKVYLTTEDWANATASAKKVIDSNQYQLWEDFGDVFKLSSRNGKEAIFSVGFGDAGGAIIFWEAGQFLVRLLPAKLSEEGVINAQGWQIPTQNLYDAYNPDDRRRAVTFITEINGSAGSSTIRPYIQKYWDRVAEPTGNESSNDFPVIRYSDILLIYAEANNELGISNLAHEYINLVRKRARFDGTNYVNAVPDYIGLGKEPMREAILKERRMEFVAEGQRWFDLARTKTLEVKAPLAKPGVTPTAKHYKFPIPQNELDLNPNLVQNDGY
;
A
#
# COMPACT_ATOMS: atom_id res chain seq x y z
N MET A 1 -10.96 -72.38 -47.95
CA MET A 1 -11.72 -71.11 -47.76
C MET A 1 -11.19 -70.16 -46.68
N LYS A 2 -10.34 -70.56 -45.71
CA LYS A 2 -9.83 -69.67 -44.67
C LYS A 2 -8.72 -68.69 -45.09
N LYS A 3 -7.93 -68.98 -46.12
CA LYS A 3 -6.83 -68.12 -46.58
C LYS A 3 -7.25 -66.88 -47.41
N ILE A 4 -8.40 -66.93 -48.06
CA ILE A 4 -8.87 -65.84 -48.95
C ILE A 4 -9.51 -64.69 -48.15
N ILE A 5 -10.05 -64.99 -46.96
CA ILE A 5 -10.70 -63.97 -46.10
C ILE A 5 -9.66 -63.05 -45.45
N VAL A 6 -8.49 -63.58 -45.05
CA VAL A 6 -7.42 -62.81 -44.40
C VAL A 6 -6.81 -61.77 -45.37
N ILE A 7 -6.67 -62.10 -46.65
CA ILE A 7 -6.10 -61.18 -47.65
C ILE A 7 -7.04 -60.02 -48.00
N LYS A 8 -8.34 -60.21 -47.90
CA LYS A 8 -9.34 -59.16 -48.18
C LYS A 8 -9.49 -58.12 -47.06
N PHE A 9 -9.14 -58.48 -45.81
CA PHE A 9 -9.20 -57.55 -44.67
C PHE A 9 -7.89 -56.84 -44.35
N LEU A 10 -6.75 -57.30 -44.91
CA LEU A 10 -5.44 -56.72 -44.69
C LEU A 10 -5.35 -55.25 -45.11
N PRO A 11 -5.90 -54.79 -46.29
CA PRO A 11 -5.88 -53.39 -46.64
C PRO A 11 -6.77 -52.52 -45.72
N LEU A 12 -7.86 -53.09 -45.18
CA LEU A 12 -8.73 -52.40 -44.26
C LEU A 12 -8.07 -52.16 -42.88
N ILE A 13 -7.26 -53.13 -42.42
CA ILE A 13 -6.50 -53.04 -41.20
C ILE A 13 -5.35 -52.05 -41.35
N ILE A 14 -4.67 -51.99 -42.49
CA ILE A 14 -3.63 -51.01 -42.79
C ILE A 14 -4.21 -49.60 -42.88
N LEU A 15 -5.40 -49.42 -43.47
CA LEU A 15 -6.08 -48.16 -43.54
C LEU A 15 -6.53 -47.66 -42.14
N ALA A 16 -6.98 -48.58 -41.28
CA ALA A 16 -7.36 -48.27 -39.90
C ALA A 16 -6.11 -47.88 -39.04
N LEU A 17 -4.96 -48.55 -39.23
CA LEU A 17 -3.71 -48.22 -38.54
C LEU A 17 -3.09 -46.90 -39.02
N ALA A 18 -3.29 -46.51 -40.29
CA ALA A 18 -2.86 -45.22 -40.83
C ALA A 18 -3.71 -44.06 -40.30
N SER A 19 -4.92 -44.30 -39.86
CA SER A 19 -5.81 -43.27 -39.28
C SER A 19 -5.42 -42.89 -37.85
N PHE A 20 -4.58 -43.64 -37.16
CA PHE A 20 -4.12 -43.37 -35.82
C PHE A 20 -2.78 -42.56 -35.77
N SER A 21 -2.17 -42.25 -36.91
CA SER A 21 -1.06 -41.28 -36.96
C SER A 21 -1.60 -39.85 -36.99
N SER A 22 -2.34 -39.47 -35.96
CA SER A 22 -2.72 -38.10 -35.72
C SER A 22 -1.46 -37.30 -35.34
N CYS A 23 -1.11 -36.37 -36.19
CA CYS A 23 -0.03 -35.44 -35.95
C CYS A 23 -0.34 -34.64 -34.66
N LYS A 24 0.33 -34.94 -33.54
CA LYS A 24 0.23 -34.16 -32.31
C LYS A 24 0.42 -32.64 -32.54
N LYS A 25 1.21 -32.25 -33.54
CA LYS A 25 1.43 -30.85 -33.93
C LYS A 25 0.21 -30.14 -34.54
N PHE A 26 -0.79 -30.87 -35.05
CA PHE A 26 -2.00 -30.27 -35.64
C PHE A 26 -3.04 -29.90 -34.59
N LEU A 27 -2.96 -30.49 -33.38
CA LEU A 27 -3.82 -30.21 -32.23
C LEU A 27 -3.19 -29.20 -31.24
N GLU A 28 -1.94 -28.78 -31.44
CA GLU A 28 -1.34 -27.68 -30.72
C GLU A 28 -1.75 -26.37 -31.40
N GLU A 29 -2.96 -25.90 -31.12
CA GLU A 29 -3.34 -24.51 -31.38
C GLU A 29 -2.46 -23.60 -30.53
N ALA A 30 -1.40 -23.08 -31.11
CA ALA A 30 -0.74 -21.92 -30.55
C ALA A 30 -1.63 -20.70 -30.87
N PRO A 31 -2.39 -20.17 -29.92
CA PRO A 31 -3.26 -19.02 -30.18
C PRO A 31 -2.40 -17.84 -30.62
N LYS A 32 -2.44 -17.49 -31.89
CA LYS A 32 -1.68 -16.35 -32.46
C LYS A 32 -2.27 -14.99 -32.05
N SER A 33 -3.49 -14.96 -31.56
CA SER A 33 -4.24 -13.75 -31.21
C SER A 33 -4.34 -13.48 -29.71
N ASN A 34 -4.05 -14.44 -28.84
CA ASN A 34 -4.08 -14.27 -27.40
C ASN A 34 -2.65 -14.30 -26.83
N VAL A 35 -2.31 -13.30 -26.02
CA VAL A 35 -1.07 -13.29 -25.25
C VAL A 35 -1.15 -14.40 -24.20
N THR A 36 -0.38 -15.48 -24.40
CA THR A 36 -0.22 -16.54 -23.40
C THR A 36 1.12 -16.37 -22.70
N VAL A 37 1.27 -16.92 -21.49
CA VAL A 37 2.57 -16.90 -20.77
C VAL A 37 3.69 -17.52 -21.62
N ALA A 38 3.39 -18.49 -22.48
CA ALA A 38 4.35 -19.14 -23.38
C ALA A 38 4.79 -18.24 -24.54
N ASN A 39 3.94 -17.29 -24.98
CA ASN A 39 4.23 -16.36 -26.07
C ASN A 39 4.72 -14.99 -25.61
N PHE A 40 4.57 -14.67 -24.33
CA PHE A 40 5.04 -13.49 -23.66
C PHE A 40 6.47 -13.70 -23.09
N TYR A 41 7.13 -12.69 -22.60
CA TYR A 41 8.52 -12.74 -22.08
C TYR A 41 9.56 -13.11 -23.11
N LYS A 42 9.48 -12.58 -24.34
CA LYS A 42 10.45 -12.80 -25.42
C LYS A 42 11.27 -11.56 -25.76
N THR A 43 10.71 -10.40 -25.55
CA THR A 43 11.30 -9.11 -25.96
C THR A 43 11.47 -8.17 -24.78
N GLU A 44 12.30 -7.14 -24.97
CA GLU A 44 12.44 -6.01 -24.03
C GLU A 44 11.07 -5.35 -23.74
N GLY A 45 10.24 -5.17 -24.76
CA GLY A 45 8.88 -4.63 -24.61
C GLY A 45 7.99 -5.49 -23.73
N ASP A 46 8.12 -6.83 -23.82
CA ASP A 46 7.39 -7.74 -22.94
C ASP A 46 7.84 -7.60 -21.50
N ALA A 47 9.15 -7.48 -21.25
CA ALA A 47 9.71 -7.28 -19.92
C ALA A 47 9.20 -5.99 -19.27
N ILE A 48 9.20 -4.88 -20.03
CA ILE A 48 8.67 -3.59 -19.58
C ILE A 48 7.18 -3.71 -19.25
N SER A 49 6.39 -4.34 -20.13
CA SER A 49 4.96 -4.54 -19.95
C SER A 49 4.64 -5.42 -18.74
N ALA A 50 5.43 -6.47 -18.53
CA ALA A 50 5.31 -7.34 -17.36
C ALA A 50 5.49 -6.58 -16.05
N VAL A 51 6.53 -5.76 -15.93
CA VAL A 51 6.77 -4.96 -14.72
C VAL A 51 5.70 -3.88 -14.56
N ASN A 52 5.26 -3.21 -15.65
CA ASN A 52 4.16 -2.26 -15.60
C ASN A 52 2.87 -2.89 -15.08
N SER A 53 2.60 -4.15 -15.43
CA SER A 53 1.42 -4.87 -14.92
C SER A 53 1.45 -5.06 -13.40
N ILE A 54 2.63 -5.20 -12.76
CA ILE A 54 2.74 -5.29 -11.31
C ILE A 54 2.29 -3.98 -10.66
N TYR A 55 2.74 -2.82 -11.20
CA TYR A 55 2.28 -1.50 -10.73
C TYR A 55 0.77 -1.32 -10.87
N ALA A 56 0.18 -1.81 -11.97
CA ALA A 56 -1.26 -1.71 -12.21
C ALA A 56 -2.09 -2.38 -11.10
N TYR A 57 -1.60 -3.43 -10.46
CA TYR A 57 -2.29 -4.06 -9.34
C TYR A 57 -2.25 -3.25 -8.04
N LEU A 58 -1.49 -2.18 -7.97
CA LEU A 58 -1.48 -1.29 -6.80
C LEU A 58 -2.72 -0.38 -6.77
N ASN A 59 -3.18 0.10 -7.92
CA ASN A 59 -4.26 1.07 -8.04
C ASN A 59 -5.50 0.58 -8.77
N SER A 60 -5.35 -0.36 -9.71
CA SER A 60 -6.43 -0.79 -10.59
C SER A 60 -7.33 -1.82 -9.98
N ILE A 61 -8.56 -1.84 -10.43
CA ILE A 61 -9.42 -3.01 -10.30
C ILE A 61 -9.03 -4.02 -11.36
N SER A 62 -8.73 -5.19 -10.91
CA SER A 62 -8.80 -6.36 -11.75
C SER A 62 -10.26 -6.72 -12.00
N THR A 63 -10.59 -6.96 -13.25
CA THR A 63 -11.88 -7.45 -13.74
C THR A 63 -12.66 -8.23 -12.67
N GLY A 64 -13.70 -7.63 -12.15
CA GLY A 64 -14.79 -8.37 -11.50
C GLY A 64 -15.08 -8.12 -10.04
N SER A 65 -14.39 -7.35 -9.25
CA SER A 65 -14.85 -6.89 -7.92
C SER A 65 -13.78 -6.46 -6.92
N THR A 66 -12.51 -6.76 -7.14
CA THR A 66 -11.44 -6.45 -6.19
C THR A 66 -10.62 -5.28 -6.68
N ALA A 67 -10.61 -4.23 -5.89
CA ALA A 67 -9.79 -3.04 -6.11
C ALA A 67 -8.30 -3.32 -5.88
N GLY A 68 -7.41 -2.54 -6.49
CA GLY A 68 -5.97 -2.62 -6.26
C GLY A 68 -5.60 -2.46 -4.79
N VAL A 69 -4.39 -2.90 -4.43
CA VAL A 69 -3.90 -2.94 -3.04
C VAL A 69 -4.13 -1.63 -2.28
N TYR A 70 -3.86 -0.50 -2.92
CA TYR A 70 -3.96 0.84 -2.31
C TYR A 70 -5.23 1.60 -2.72
N HIS A 71 -6.13 1.00 -3.49
CA HIS A 71 -7.37 1.66 -3.89
C HIS A 71 -8.22 2.05 -2.67
N SER A 72 -8.46 1.13 -1.74
CA SER A 72 -9.16 1.45 -0.50
C SER A 72 -8.90 0.45 0.64
N ALA A 73 -8.98 -0.85 0.40
CA ALA A 73 -9.09 -1.86 1.46
C ALA A 73 -7.98 -1.75 2.52
N LEU A 74 -6.73 -1.60 2.11
CA LEU A 74 -5.60 -1.56 3.03
C LEU A 74 -5.64 -0.34 3.96
N TRP A 75 -5.75 0.88 3.41
CA TRP A 75 -5.68 2.09 4.21
C TRP A 75 -6.95 2.33 5.03
N VAL A 76 -8.12 1.93 4.50
CA VAL A 76 -9.39 1.96 5.25
C VAL A 76 -9.33 1.00 6.43
N THR A 77 -8.87 -0.23 6.23
CA THR A 77 -8.70 -1.21 7.31
C THR A 77 -7.75 -0.70 8.39
N ALA A 78 -6.59 -0.17 8.00
CA ALA A 78 -5.61 0.37 8.95
C ALA A 78 -6.14 1.60 9.70
N GLY A 79 -6.97 2.43 9.07
CA GLY A 79 -7.62 3.56 9.72
C GLY A 79 -8.71 3.13 10.69
N LEU A 80 -9.60 2.20 10.28
CA LEU A 80 -10.71 1.72 11.10
C LEU A 80 -10.26 0.87 12.29
N ALA A 81 -9.28 -0.01 12.09
CA ALA A 81 -8.72 -0.84 13.16
C ALA A 81 -7.73 -0.09 14.08
N SER A 82 -7.77 1.24 14.08
CA SER A 82 -6.93 2.11 14.90
C SER A 82 -7.76 3.06 15.78
N ASP A 83 -7.12 4.06 16.34
CA ASP A 83 -7.73 5.17 17.08
C ASP A 83 -8.08 6.40 16.20
N GLU A 84 -7.98 6.26 14.86
CA GLU A 84 -8.16 7.39 13.94
C GLU A 84 -9.58 7.53 13.38
N MET A 85 -10.21 6.43 12.94
CA MET A 85 -11.42 6.48 12.12
C MET A 85 -12.56 5.64 12.66
N LEU A 86 -13.77 6.10 12.39
CA LEU A 86 -15.04 5.39 12.59
C LEU A 86 -15.65 5.06 11.24
N ASN A 87 -16.41 3.96 11.17
CA ASN A 87 -17.24 3.67 10.00
C ASN A 87 -18.56 4.43 10.06
N ASN A 88 -18.95 5.00 8.94
CA ASN A 88 -20.23 5.69 8.72
C ASN A 88 -20.95 5.17 7.46
N GLN A 89 -20.39 4.13 6.83
CA GLN A 89 -20.97 3.51 5.64
C GLN A 89 -22.07 2.54 6.03
N LEU A 90 -23.31 2.85 5.72
CA LEU A 90 -24.45 1.96 5.97
C LEU A 90 -24.35 0.70 5.10
N GLY A 91 -24.73 -0.44 5.66
CA GLY A 91 -24.74 -1.71 4.94
C GLY A 91 -23.36 -2.32 4.65
N ALA A 92 -22.32 -1.86 5.35
CA ALA A 92 -20.94 -2.34 5.20
C ALA A 92 -20.42 -2.98 6.49
N PRO A 93 -20.98 -4.14 6.92
CA PRO A 93 -20.65 -4.78 8.19
C PRO A 93 -19.17 -5.12 8.34
N GLN A 94 -18.45 -5.38 7.25
CA GLN A 94 -17.02 -5.63 7.26
C GLN A 94 -16.23 -4.45 7.83
N PHE A 95 -16.65 -3.22 7.59
CA PHE A 95 -16.01 -2.02 8.11
C PHE A 95 -16.44 -1.70 9.54
N ASP A 96 -17.69 -1.99 9.92
CA ASP A 96 -18.13 -1.90 11.31
C ASP A 96 -17.34 -2.85 12.21
N GLN A 97 -17.16 -4.10 11.77
CA GLN A 97 -16.37 -5.08 12.48
C GLN A 97 -14.92 -4.62 12.71
N LEU A 98 -14.30 -3.99 11.73
CA LEU A 98 -12.94 -3.44 11.87
C LEU A 98 -12.91 -2.27 12.85
N ALA A 99 -13.87 -1.35 12.76
CA ALA A 99 -13.95 -0.18 13.63
C ALA A 99 -14.23 -0.53 15.10
N THR A 100 -14.95 -1.64 15.35
CA THR A 100 -15.37 -2.11 16.68
C THR A 100 -14.51 -3.26 17.23
N PHE A 101 -13.51 -3.72 16.48
CA PHE A 101 -12.64 -4.85 16.85
C PHE A 101 -13.40 -6.18 17.03
N THR A 102 -14.47 -6.38 16.25
CA THR A 102 -15.28 -7.61 16.24
C THR A 102 -15.10 -8.43 14.97
N HIS A 103 -14.11 -8.09 14.17
CA HIS A 103 -13.81 -8.79 12.92
C HIS A 103 -13.38 -10.24 13.15
N ALA A 104 -13.80 -11.10 12.24
CA ALA A 104 -13.61 -12.54 12.24
C ALA A 104 -13.00 -13.02 10.91
N PRO A 105 -12.59 -14.28 10.78
CA PRO A 105 -12.01 -14.84 9.56
C PRO A 105 -12.84 -14.66 8.29
N GLN A 106 -14.16 -14.50 8.42
CA GLN A 106 -15.11 -14.30 7.32
C GLN A 106 -15.18 -12.84 6.82
N ASN A 107 -14.39 -11.93 7.40
CA ASN A 107 -14.41 -10.52 6.99
C ASN A 107 -13.88 -10.36 5.57
N ILE A 108 -14.73 -9.87 4.67
CA ILE A 108 -14.43 -9.77 3.23
C ILE A 108 -13.34 -8.73 2.91
N ALA A 109 -13.20 -7.67 3.70
CA ALA A 109 -12.14 -6.68 3.48
C ALA A 109 -10.75 -7.28 3.74
N LEU A 110 -10.63 -8.18 4.72
CA LEU A 110 -9.39 -8.90 5.01
C LEU A 110 -9.07 -9.91 3.91
N LEU A 111 -10.08 -10.59 3.36
CA LEU A 111 -9.92 -11.49 2.21
C LEU A 111 -9.45 -10.73 0.97
N GLU A 112 -10.03 -9.56 0.68
CA GLU A 112 -9.60 -8.72 -0.45
C GLU A 112 -8.14 -8.30 -0.32
N ILE A 113 -7.71 -7.86 0.87
CA ILE A 113 -6.31 -7.49 1.12
C ILE A 113 -5.39 -8.68 0.83
N TRP A 114 -5.69 -9.85 1.41
CA TRP A 114 -4.90 -11.06 1.19
C TRP A 114 -4.79 -11.42 -0.30
N ALA A 115 -5.93 -11.56 -0.96
CA ALA A 115 -6.00 -11.99 -2.36
C ALA A 115 -5.24 -11.04 -3.30
N MET A 116 -5.39 -9.72 -3.13
CA MET A 116 -4.72 -8.74 -4.00
C MET A 116 -3.22 -8.71 -3.81
N HIS A 117 -2.74 -8.86 -2.57
CA HIS A 117 -1.31 -8.94 -2.32
C HIS A 117 -0.68 -10.19 -2.94
N TYR A 118 -1.28 -11.37 -2.75
CA TYR A 118 -0.76 -12.61 -3.36
C TYR A 118 -0.84 -12.60 -4.88
N LYS A 119 -1.87 -12.00 -5.45
CA LYS A 119 -1.98 -11.82 -6.91
C LYS A 119 -0.84 -10.95 -7.44
N THR A 120 -0.53 -9.85 -6.76
CA THR A 120 0.60 -8.98 -7.10
C THR A 120 1.94 -9.71 -6.95
N ILE A 121 2.13 -10.49 -5.87
CA ILE A 121 3.32 -11.33 -5.64
C ILE A 121 3.50 -12.34 -6.76
N THR A 122 2.42 -13.01 -7.19
CA THR A 122 2.46 -14.00 -8.28
C THR A 122 2.99 -13.38 -9.57
N ILE A 123 2.49 -12.21 -9.96
CA ILE A 123 2.94 -11.53 -11.17
C ILE A 123 4.40 -11.07 -11.03
N ALA A 124 4.78 -10.57 -9.85
CA ALA A 124 6.16 -10.21 -9.58
C ALA A 124 7.11 -11.42 -9.67
N ASN A 125 6.72 -12.59 -9.14
CA ASN A 125 7.50 -13.81 -9.23
C ASN A 125 7.71 -14.24 -10.68
N ILE A 126 6.66 -14.22 -11.50
CA ILE A 126 6.77 -14.54 -12.93
C ILE A 126 7.75 -13.60 -13.62
N ALA A 127 7.67 -12.29 -13.35
CA ALA A 127 8.57 -11.30 -13.93
C ALA A 127 10.03 -11.54 -13.49
N ILE A 128 10.27 -11.76 -12.20
CA ILE A 128 11.61 -12.01 -11.64
C ILE A 128 12.23 -13.28 -12.25
N ASN A 129 11.44 -14.35 -12.46
CA ASN A 129 11.93 -15.63 -12.95
C ASN A 129 12.16 -15.63 -14.47
N ARG A 130 11.36 -14.87 -15.24
CA ARG A 130 11.39 -14.93 -16.72
C ARG A 130 12.20 -13.82 -17.39
N ILE A 131 12.26 -12.62 -16.83
CA ILE A 131 13.03 -11.51 -17.41
C ILE A 131 14.51 -11.82 -17.59
N PRO A 132 15.21 -12.57 -16.71
CA PRO A 132 16.62 -12.90 -16.89
C PRO A 132 16.96 -13.57 -18.23
N SER A 133 16.06 -14.37 -18.81
CA SER A 133 16.25 -15.07 -20.07
C SER A 133 16.04 -14.21 -21.32
N ILE A 134 15.52 -12.99 -21.18
CA ILE A 134 15.23 -12.08 -22.31
C ILE A 134 16.55 -11.43 -22.76
N SER A 135 16.78 -11.43 -24.08
CA SER A 135 17.89 -10.67 -24.68
C SER A 135 17.54 -9.19 -24.73
N MET A 136 18.18 -8.39 -23.86
CA MET A 136 17.99 -6.97 -23.71
C MET A 136 19.20 -6.33 -23.03
N SER A 137 19.21 -5.00 -22.89
CA SER A 137 20.31 -4.33 -22.20
C SER A 137 20.38 -4.71 -20.72
N GLU A 138 21.55 -5.08 -20.21
CA GLU A 138 21.72 -5.52 -18.83
C GLU A 138 21.33 -4.46 -17.78
N PRO A 139 21.61 -3.16 -17.95
CA PRO A 139 21.15 -2.14 -17.00
C PRO A 139 19.62 -2.05 -16.92
N LEU A 140 18.92 -2.16 -18.05
CA LEU A 140 17.46 -2.14 -18.07
C LEU A 140 16.89 -3.42 -17.43
N LYS A 141 17.50 -4.59 -17.73
CA LYS A 141 17.13 -5.87 -17.13
C LYS A 141 17.25 -5.83 -15.61
N ALA A 142 18.39 -5.38 -15.09
CA ALA A 142 18.65 -5.25 -13.66
C ALA A 142 17.64 -4.30 -12.99
N ARG A 143 17.35 -3.15 -13.63
CA ARG A 143 16.34 -2.21 -13.14
C ARG A 143 14.95 -2.85 -13.07
N LEU A 144 14.49 -3.53 -14.12
CA LEU A 144 13.16 -4.14 -14.16
C LEU A 144 13.00 -5.25 -13.12
N ILE A 145 14.03 -6.07 -12.91
CA ILE A 145 14.06 -7.08 -11.85
C ILE A 145 14.06 -6.39 -10.48
N GLY A 146 14.82 -5.32 -10.29
CA GLY A 146 14.82 -4.51 -9.07
C GLY A 146 13.44 -3.91 -8.76
N GLU A 147 12.73 -3.39 -9.77
CA GLU A 147 11.35 -2.90 -9.61
C GLU A 147 10.40 -4.02 -9.18
N ALA A 148 10.48 -5.19 -9.81
CA ALA A 148 9.64 -6.35 -9.46
C ALA A 148 9.92 -6.87 -8.04
N LYS A 149 11.20 -6.93 -7.62
CA LYS A 149 11.60 -7.29 -6.26
C LYS A 149 11.13 -6.28 -5.23
N PHE A 150 11.27 -4.97 -5.51
CA PHE A 150 10.73 -3.91 -4.65
C PHE A 150 9.23 -4.09 -4.40
N LEU A 151 8.45 -4.32 -5.45
CA LEU A 151 7.01 -4.48 -5.35
C LEU A 151 6.64 -5.78 -4.60
N ARG A 152 7.34 -6.89 -4.84
CA ARG A 152 7.15 -8.13 -4.10
C ARG A 152 7.43 -7.95 -2.61
N ALA A 153 8.53 -7.32 -2.28
CA ALA A 153 8.90 -7.03 -0.89
C ALA A 153 7.88 -6.13 -0.20
N LEU A 154 7.36 -5.11 -0.88
CA LEU A 154 6.32 -4.23 -0.35
C LEU A 154 5.03 -5.00 -0.04
N MET A 155 4.63 -5.95 -0.92
CA MET A 155 3.46 -6.79 -0.67
C MET A 155 3.67 -7.72 0.53
N TYR A 156 4.81 -8.39 0.62
CA TYR A 156 5.13 -9.22 1.78
C TYR A 156 5.23 -8.41 3.08
N PHE A 157 5.78 -7.20 3.02
CA PHE A 157 5.86 -6.33 4.19
C PHE A 157 4.47 -5.90 4.71
N ASN A 158 3.51 -5.64 3.82
CA ASN A 158 2.14 -5.40 4.25
C ASN A 158 1.53 -6.65 4.88
N LEU A 159 1.63 -7.81 4.22
CA LEU A 159 1.04 -9.06 4.68
C LEU A 159 1.61 -9.54 6.01
N VAL A 160 2.94 -9.57 6.18
CA VAL A 160 3.56 -10.08 7.41
C VAL A 160 3.21 -9.22 8.63
N ARG A 161 3.10 -7.90 8.45
CA ARG A 161 2.66 -7.01 9.52
C ARG A 161 1.19 -7.22 9.91
N MET A 162 0.34 -7.56 8.92
CA MET A 162 -1.09 -7.77 9.16
C MET A 162 -1.41 -9.16 9.70
N TYR A 163 -0.78 -10.19 9.16
CA TYR A 163 -1.17 -11.58 9.41
C TYR A 163 -0.12 -12.41 10.15
N GLY A 164 1.10 -11.94 10.29
CA GLY A 164 2.20 -12.69 10.90
C GLY A 164 2.80 -13.72 9.93
N GLY A 165 2.92 -14.98 10.36
CA GLY A 165 3.40 -16.07 9.53
C GLY A 165 2.43 -16.40 8.39
N ILE A 166 2.92 -16.34 7.15
CA ILE A 166 2.14 -16.51 5.91
C ILE A 166 2.94 -17.32 4.90
N PRO A 167 2.33 -17.91 3.86
CA PRO A 167 3.07 -18.57 2.79
C PRO A 167 4.08 -17.65 2.11
N LEU A 168 5.33 -18.08 2.06
CA LEU A 168 6.41 -17.39 1.34
C LEU A 168 6.60 -18.03 -0.03
N VAL A 169 5.93 -17.49 -1.04
CA VAL A 169 5.92 -17.99 -2.42
C VAL A 169 6.87 -17.14 -3.26
N LEU A 170 7.94 -17.72 -3.76
CA LEU A 170 8.98 -17.03 -4.55
C LEU A 170 9.09 -17.53 -5.99
N GLU A 171 8.50 -18.70 -6.26
CA GLU A 171 8.58 -19.38 -7.55
C GLU A 171 7.25 -19.29 -8.31
N GLU A 172 7.33 -19.28 -9.63
CA GLU A 172 6.16 -19.29 -10.52
C GLU A 172 5.33 -20.58 -10.36
N ASN A 173 5.98 -21.71 -10.17
CA ASN A 173 5.37 -23.04 -10.07
C ASN A 173 5.39 -23.58 -8.63
N ALA A 174 5.10 -22.73 -7.66
CA ALA A 174 5.03 -23.14 -6.27
C ALA A 174 3.89 -24.15 -6.02
N ALA A 175 3.99 -24.89 -4.92
CA ALA A 175 2.91 -25.79 -4.48
C ALA A 175 1.58 -25.00 -4.33
N LEU A 176 0.47 -25.65 -4.62
CA LEU A 176 -0.87 -25.04 -4.49
C LEU A 176 -1.25 -24.76 -3.04
N THR A 177 -0.73 -25.54 -2.10
CA THR A 177 -0.98 -25.44 -0.67
C THR A 177 0.33 -25.26 0.12
N PRO A 178 1.07 -24.15 -0.08
CA PRO A 178 2.33 -23.93 0.61
C PRO A 178 2.07 -23.70 2.12
N PRO A 179 2.94 -24.26 3.00
CA PRO A 179 2.83 -23.97 4.44
C PRO A 179 3.21 -22.51 4.73
N PRO A 180 2.77 -21.97 5.89
CA PRO A 180 3.21 -20.65 6.31
C PRO A 180 4.70 -20.69 6.66
N ALA A 181 5.41 -19.67 6.24
CA ALA A 181 6.78 -19.40 6.68
C ALA A 181 6.78 -18.65 8.01
N THR A 182 7.88 -18.71 8.73
CA THR A 182 8.06 -17.92 9.94
C THR A 182 8.16 -16.43 9.61
N VAL A 183 7.78 -15.59 10.56
CA VAL A 183 7.89 -14.13 10.43
C VAL A 183 9.32 -13.71 10.07
N ASP A 184 10.32 -14.29 10.71
CA ASP A 184 11.74 -13.99 10.47
C ASP A 184 12.19 -14.38 9.05
N ALA A 185 11.74 -15.52 8.53
CA ALA A 185 12.05 -15.94 7.17
C ALA A 185 11.45 -14.96 6.14
N ILE A 186 10.24 -14.47 6.40
CA ILE A 186 9.59 -13.49 5.53
C ILE A 186 10.34 -12.15 5.56
N TYR A 187 10.70 -11.64 6.75
CA TYR A 187 11.50 -10.42 6.85
C TYR A 187 12.88 -10.56 6.20
N THR A 188 13.53 -11.72 6.34
CA THR A 188 14.79 -11.99 5.64
C THR A 188 14.64 -11.84 4.13
N GLN A 189 13.59 -12.41 3.54
CA GLN A 189 13.34 -12.29 2.10
C GLN A 189 13.00 -10.85 1.68
N ILE A 190 12.21 -10.13 2.48
CA ILE A 190 11.90 -8.71 2.23
C ILE A 190 13.18 -7.89 2.19
N ILE A 191 14.09 -8.09 3.15
CA ILE A 191 15.37 -7.38 3.21
C ILE A 191 16.26 -7.71 2.02
N LEU A 192 16.33 -8.98 1.61
CA LEU A 192 17.07 -9.41 0.42
C LEU A 192 16.55 -8.72 -0.85
N ASP A 193 15.24 -8.75 -1.07
CA ASP A 193 14.61 -8.13 -2.25
C ASP A 193 14.82 -6.61 -2.28
N LEU A 194 14.66 -5.94 -1.14
CA LEU A 194 14.84 -4.48 -1.04
C LEU A 194 16.31 -4.05 -1.18
N THR A 195 17.24 -4.86 -0.67
CA THR A 195 18.68 -4.60 -0.81
C THR A 195 19.12 -4.71 -2.27
N ASP A 196 18.65 -5.73 -2.96
CA ASP A 196 18.88 -5.89 -4.39
C ASP A 196 18.23 -4.75 -5.20
N ALA A 197 17.00 -4.39 -4.86
CA ALA A 197 16.30 -3.25 -5.46
C ALA A 197 17.07 -1.94 -5.24
N ALA A 198 17.57 -1.67 -4.01
CA ALA A 198 18.35 -0.48 -3.71
C ALA A 198 19.66 -0.40 -4.51
N THR A 199 20.21 -1.54 -4.94
CA THR A 199 21.43 -1.61 -5.75
C THR A 199 21.15 -1.34 -7.23
N ASN A 200 20.01 -1.84 -7.74
CA ASN A 200 19.72 -1.87 -9.18
C ASN A 200 18.78 -0.74 -9.65
N LEU A 201 18.08 -0.09 -8.73
CA LEU A 201 17.20 1.02 -9.06
C LEU A 201 17.96 2.34 -9.20
N PRO A 202 17.52 3.25 -10.11
CA PRO A 202 18.15 4.56 -10.25
C PRO A 202 17.82 5.47 -9.07
N LEU A 203 18.66 6.49 -8.85
CA LEU A 203 18.39 7.57 -7.88
C LEU A 203 17.12 8.35 -8.27
N SER A 204 16.96 8.61 -9.55
CA SER A 204 15.79 9.29 -10.12
C SER A 204 15.58 8.83 -11.55
N TYR A 205 14.39 9.07 -12.09
CA TYR A 205 14.10 8.85 -13.50
C TYR A 205 14.13 10.19 -14.27
N ALA A 206 14.44 10.11 -15.55
CA ALA A 206 14.34 11.29 -16.43
C ALA A 206 12.90 11.83 -16.42
N ALA A 207 12.76 13.15 -16.54
CA ALA A 207 11.46 13.82 -16.51
C ALA A 207 10.45 13.16 -17.48
N GLY A 208 9.28 12.82 -16.98
CA GLY A 208 8.18 12.20 -17.74
C GLY A 208 8.17 10.68 -17.78
N ASN A 209 9.28 9.98 -17.51
CA ASN A 209 9.36 8.52 -17.72
C ASN A 209 9.32 7.67 -16.44
N GLY A 210 9.29 8.27 -15.28
CA GLY A 210 9.46 7.54 -14.01
C GLY A 210 8.46 7.87 -12.92
N ARG A 211 7.41 8.62 -13.24
CA ARG A 211 6.41 8.99 -12.24
C ARG A 211 5.79 7.76 -11.62
N GLY A 212 5.84 7.67 -10.29
CA GLY A 212 5.31 6.53 -9.54
C GLY A 212 6.16 5.25 -9.59
N ARG A 213 7.34 5.26 -10.25
CA ARG A 213 8.25 4.10 -10.24
C ARG A 213 9.14 4.10 -9.01
N ALA A 214 9.46 2.89 -8.57
CA ALA A 214 10.39 2.69 -7.46
C ALA A 214 11.79 3.20 -7.81
N THR A 215 12.39 3.91 -6.86
CA THR A 215 13.76 4.45 -6.93
C THR A 215 14.64 3.78 -5.89
N GLN A 216 15.95 3.99 -5.96
CA GLN A 216 16.89 3.61 -4.90
C GLN A 216 16.45 4.18 -3.54
N GLY A 217 15.98 5.44 -3.53
CA GLY A 217 15.45 6.08 -2.33
C GLY A 217 14.21 5.39 -1.79
N ALA A 218 13.30 4.93 -2.67
CA ALA A 218 12.11 4.17 -2.26
C ALA A 218 12.50 2.84 -1.59
N ALA A 219 13.46 2.09 -2.17
CA ALA A 219 13.93 0.84 -1.59
C ALA A 219 14.58 1.03 -0.21
N ASN A 220 15.48 2.03 -0.07
CA ASN A 220 16.07 2.36 1.23
C ASN A 220 15.03 2.87 2.25
N ALA A 221 14.00 3.59 1.80
CA ALA A 221 12.94 4.08 2.67
C ALA A 221 12.08 2.93 3.23
N ILE A 222 11.72 1.95 2.40
CA ILE A 222 11.00 0.76 2.88
C ILE A 222 11.91 -0.10 3.77
N LEU A 223 13.23 -0.24 3.47
CA LEU A 223 14.19 -0.88 4.37
C LEU A 223 14.23 -0.22 5.74
N ALA A 224 14.29 1.11 5.80
CA ALA A 224 14.25 1.85 7.06
C ALA A 224 12.98 1.52 7.87
N LYS A 225 11.83 1.42 7.19
CA LYS A 225 10.55 1.07 7.82
C LYS A 225 10.47 -0.40 8.25
N VAL A 226 11.07 -1.31 7.50
CA VAL A 226 11.22 -2.73 7.86
C VAL A 226 12.03 -2.85 9.14
N TYR A 227 13.21 -2.24 9.18
CA TYR A 227 14.08 -2.27 10.36
C TYR A 227 13.47 -1.55 11.58
N LEU A 228 12.73 -0.46 11.38
CA LEU A 228 11.93 0.15 12.45
C LEU A 228 10.90 -0.84 13.01
N THR A 229 10.23 -1.60 12.15
CA THR A 229 9.19 -2.56 12.56
C THR A 229 9.77 -3.76 13.31
N THR A 230 10.98 -4.18 12.96
CA THR A 230 11.72 -5.28 13.62
C THR A 230 12.62 -4.81 14.76
N GLU A 231 12.55 -3.53 15.12
CA GLU A 231 13.35 -2.92 16.20
C GLU A 231 14.87 -3.01 15.99
N ASP A 232 15.31 -3.16 14.73
CA ASP A 232 16.71 -3.06 14.36
C ASP A 232 17.08 -1.58 14.15
N TRP A 233 17.25 -0.88 15.25
CA TRP A 233 17.45 0.57 15.28
C TRP A 233 18.69 1.04 14.52
N ALA A 234 19.75 0.24 14.54
CA ALA A 234 20.99 0.56 13.83
C ALA A 234 20.78 0.56 12.31
N ASN A 235 20.17 -0.49 11.77
CA ASN A 235 19.88 -0.59 10.34
C ASN A 235 18.75 0.36 9.91
N ALA A 236 17.77 0.63 10.79
CA ALA A 236 16.74 1.65 10.54
C ALA A 236 17.38 3.04 10.36
N THR A 237 18.27 3.43 11.27
CA THR A 237 19.05 4.68 11.20
C THR A 237 19.89 4.72 9.92
N ALA A 238 20.65 3.67 9.62
CA ALA A 238 21.51 3.63 8.45
C ALA A 238 20.73 3.74 7.12
N SER A 239 19.59 3.06 7.03
CA SER A 239 18.75 3.07 5.82
C SER A 239 18.04 4.42 5.65
N ALA A 240 17.49 5.00 6.72
CA ALA A 240 16.89 6.33 6.70
C ALA A 240 17.94 7.41 6.34
N LYS A 241 19.15 7.29 6.88
CA LYS A 241 20.25 8.22 6.57
C LYS A 241 20.62 8.19 5.09
N LYS A 242 20.64 7.03 4.42
CA LYS A 242 20.88 6.95 2.96
C LYS A 242 19.87 7.78 2.17
N VAL A 243 18.59 7.77 2.58
CA VAL A 243 17.53 8.57 1.94
C VAL A 243 17.78 10.07 2.20
N ILE A 244 18.11 10.45 3.42
CA ILE A 244 18.38 11.84 3.80
C ILE A 244 19.60 12.37 3.04
N ASP A 245 20.71 11.65 3.06
CA ASP A 245 21.98 12.05 2.44
C ASP A 245 21.91 12.07 0.91
N SER A 246 20.93 11.40 0.31
CA SER A 246 20.73 11.42 -1.15
C SER A 246 20.38 12.80 -1.68
N ASN A 247 19.83 13.68 -0.84
CA ASN A 247 19.35 15.02 -1.18
C ASN A 247 18.33 15.03 -2.33
N GLN A 248 17.67 13.90 -2.58
CA GLN A 248 16.62 13.79 -3.61
C GLN A 248 15.25 14.24 -3.09
N TYR A 249 15.07 14.30 -1.76
CA TYR A 249 13.78 14.54 -1.12
C TYR A 249 13.86 15.71 -0.15
N GLN A 250 12.74 16.43 0.00
CA GLN A 250 12.65 17.59 0.87
C GLN A 250 11.20 17.77 1.34
N LEU A 251 10.99 18.26 2.57
CA LEU A 251 9.67 18.68 3.02
C LEU A 251 9.15 19.85 2.16
N TRP A 252 7.85 19.85 1.88
CA TRP A 252 7.17 21.06 1.44
C TRP A 252 7.11 22.06 2.59
N GLU A 253 7.15 23.33 2.30
CA GLU A 253 7.02 24.36 3.32
C GLU A 253 5.59 24.39 3.90
N ASP A 254 4.58 24.41 3.03
CA ASP A 254 3.18 24.21 3.42
C ASP A 254 2.83 22.71 3.38
N PHE A 255 2.27 22.22 4.49
CA PHE A 255 1.74 20.85 4.56
C PHE A 255 0.68 20.56 3.49
N GLY A 256 -0.12 21.56 3.12
CA GLY A 256 -1.14 21.42 2.09
C GLY A 256 -0.57 21.08 0.70
N ASP A 257 0.67 21.49 0.41
CA ASP A 257 1.29 21.23 -0.87
C ASP A 257 1.61 19.74 -1.10
N VAL A 258 1.67 18.94 -0.05
CA VAL A 258 1.86 17.48 -0.16
C VAL A 258 0.74 16.82 -0.97
N PHE A 259 -0.49 17.35 -0.86
CA PHE A 259 -1.71 16.72 -1.37
C PHE A 259 -2.32 17.41 -2.58
N LYS A 260 -1.71 18.49 -3.10
CA LYS A 260 -2.16 19.15 -4.34
C LYS A 260 -1.86 18.30 -5.57
N LEU A 261 -2.74 18.33 -6.55
CA LEU A 261 -2.52 17.64 -7.84
C LEU A 261 -1.33 18.18 -8.62
N SER A 262 -1.06 19.49 -8.48
CA SER A 262 0.10 20.13 -9.11
C SER A 262 1.45 19.68 -8.55
N SER A 263 1.46 19.12 -7.33
CA SER A 263 2.67 18.65 -6.62
C SER A 263 2.77 17.13 -6.54
N ARG A 264 1.94 16.40 -7.28
CA ARG A 264 2.00 14.92 -7.31
C ARG A 264 3.39 14.42 -7.66
N ASN A 265 3.86 13.38 -6.94
CA ASN A 265 5.23 12.87 -7.03
C ASN A 265 6.32 13.97 -6.92
N GLY A 266 6.01 15.03 -6.18
CA GLY A 266 6.95 16.14 -5.93
C GLY A 266 8.01 15.79 -4.89
N LYS A 267 8.70 16.82 -4.43
CA LYS A 267 9.93 16.68 -3.61
C LYS A 267 9.80 15.93 -2.29
N GLU A 268 8.60 15.77 -1.74
CA GLU A 268 8.36 15.01 -0.51
C GLU A 268 7.96 13.54 -0.78
N ALA A 269 7.45 13.22 -1.97
CA ALA A 269 7.03 11.87 -2.32
C ALA A 269 8.24 10.97 -2.59
N ILE A 270 8.39 9.89 -1.81
CA ILE A 270 9.44 8.88 -2.03
C ILE A 270 8.88 7.74 -2.87
N PHE A 271 7.70 7.23 -2.49
CA PHE A 271 6.94 6.29 -3.29
C PHE A 271 5.45 6.51 -3.07
N SER A 272 4.73 6.70 -4.17
CA SER A 272 3.29 6.91 -4.18
C SER A 272 2.64 6.03 -5.24
N VAL A 273 1.41 5.60 -4.97
CA VAL A 273 0.57 4.92 -5.97
C VAL A 273 -0.29 5.97 -6.65
N GLY A 274 -0.07 6.13 -7.96
CA GLY A 274 -0.81 7.07 -8.78
C GLY A 274 -2.23 6.58 -9.06
N PHE A 275 -3.20 7.50 -8.97
CA PHE A 275 -4.55 7.28 -9.47
C PHE A 275 -4.78 8.14 -10.70
N GLY A 276 -5.58 7.60 -11.63
CA GLY A 276 -5.66 8.12 -12.97
C GLY A 276 -6.39 9.45 -13.06
N ASP A 277 -5.88 10.24 -14.00
CA ASP A 277 -6.58 11.30 -14.64
C ASP A 277 -6.75 10.89 -16.12
N ALA A 278 -7.67 9.99 -16.36
CA ALA A 278 -7.91 9.43 -17.68
C ALA A 278 -8.61 10.44 -18.60
N GLY A 279 -7.99 11.62 -18.80
CA GLY A 279 -8.39 12.58 -19.84
C GLY A 279 -9.87 13.00 -19.82
N GLY A 280 -10.49 13.10 -18.64
CA GLY A 280 -11.88 13.52 -18.48
C GLY A 280 -12.94 12.40 -18.49
N ALA A 281 -12.56 11.15 -18.75
CA ALA A 281 -13.40 9.98 -18.50
C ALA A 281 -12.82 9.24 -17.28
N ILE A 282 -13.25 9.62 -16.08
CA ILE A 282 -12.86 8.90 -14.87
C ILE A 282 -13.51 7.53 -14.93
N ILE A 283 -12.71 6.52 -15.19
CA ILE A 283 -13.13 5.15 -15.00
C ILE A 283 -13.09 4.91 -13.49
N PHE A 284 -14.26 4.67 -12.88
CA PHE A 284 -14.46 4.42 -11.43
C PHE A 284 -13.36 3.55 -10.78
N TRP A 285 -12.72 2.71 -11.56
CA TRP A 285 -11.74 1.74 -11.16
C TRP A 285 -10.29 2.24 -11.13
N GLU A 286 -9.99 3.40 -11.72
CA GLU A 286 -8.66 3.98 -11.77
C GLU A 286 -8.52 5.21 -10.86
N ALA A 287 -9.64 5.70 -10.34
CA ALA A 287 -9.68 6.84 -9.46
C ALA A 287 -9.50 6.47 -7.99
N GLY A 288 -8.90 7.36 -7.21
CA GLY A 288 -8.77 7.20 -5.76
C GLY A 288 -10.11 7.36 -5.06
N GLN A 289 -10.33 6.57 -4.02
CA GLN A 289 -11.57 6.56 -3.22
C GLN A 289 -11.60 7.65 -2.12
N PHE A 290 -10.68 8.62 -2.16
CA PHE A 290 -10.53 9.56 -1.04
C PHE A 290 -11.75 10.45 -0.86
N LEU A 291 -12.28 11.04 -1.93
CA LEU A 291 -13.36 12.00 -1.84
C LEU A 291 -14.67 11.33 -1.40
N VAL A 292 -15.03 10.21 -2.03
CA VAL A 292 -16.25 9.47 -1.67
C VAL A 292 -16.21 8.98 -0.22
N ARG A 293 -15.06 8.54 0.25
CA ARG A 293 -14.94 7.97 1.59
C ARG A 293 -14.78 8.99 2.69
N LEU A 294 -14.12 10.10 2.42
CA LEU A 294 -13.65 11.02 3.45
C LEU A 294 -14.44 12.34 3.53
N LEU A 295 -14.97 12.83 2.40
CA LEU A 295 -15.72 14.08 2.37
C LEU A 295 -17.18 13.90 2.81
N PRO A 296 -17.77 14.87 3.56
CA PRO A 296 -19.13 14.75 4.05
C PRO A 296 -20.17 14.75 2.91
N ALA A 297 -21.18 13.88 3.01
CA ALA A 297 -22.26 13.75 2.02
C ALA A 297 -22.97 15.07 1.71
N LYS A 298 -23.03 15.98 2.67
CA LYS A 298 -23.63 17.31 2.50
C LYS A 298 -22.96 18.14 1.39
N LEU A 299 -21.69 17.90 1.09
CA LEU A 299 -21.02 18.55 -0.05
C LEU A 299 -21.58 18.12 -1.41
N SER A 300 -22.27 16.99 -1.49
CA SER A 300 -22.96 16.58 -2.72
C SER A 300 -24.12 17.50 -3.07
N GLU A 301 -24.75 18.13 -2.07
CA GLU A 301 -25.79 19.15 -2.25
C GLU A 301 -25.20 20.44 -2.83
N GLU A 302 -23.92 20.68 -2.64
CA GLU A 302 -23.17 21.85 -3.11
C GLU A 302 -22.34 21.54 -4.38
N GLY A 303 -22.61 20.43 -5.06
CA GLY A 303 -22.01 20.07 -6.33
C GLY A 303 -20.73 19.24 -6.27
N VAL A 304 -20.30 18.80 -5.09
CA VAL A 304 -19.18 17.84 -4.97
C VAL A 304 -19.73 16.42 -5.16
N ILE A 305 -19.58 15.91 -6.35
CA ILE A 305 -20.17 14.63 -6.73
C ILE A 305 -19.53 13.48 -5.92
N ASN A 306 -20.39 12.53 -5.49
CA ASN A 306 -20.02 11.30 -4.76
C ASN A 306 -19.38 11.46 -3.37
N ALA A 307 -19.36 12.64 -2.75
CA ALA A 307 -18.98 12.75 -1.34
C ALA A 307 -19.99 11.97 -0.46
N GLN A 308 -19.54 11.01 0.35
CA GLN A 308 -20.39 10.15 1.18
C GLN A 308 -19.97 10.12 2.66
N GLY A 309 -18.73 10.46 2.95
CA GLY A 309 -18.19 10.45 4.31
C GLY A 309 -18.27 9.10 4.99
N TRP A 310 -17.92 8.05 4.27
CA TRP A 310 -18.00 6.67 4.78
C TRP A 310 -17.03 6.41 5.94
N GLN A 311 -15.86 7.04 5.90
CA GLN A 311 -14.88 6.98 6.99
C GLN A 311 -14.70 8.38 7.58
N ILE A 312 -14.98 8.50 8.86
CA ILE A 312 -14.93 9.76 9.58
C ILE A 312 -13.86 9.71 10.68
N PRO A 313 -13.17 10.82 10.95
CA PRO A 313 -12.20 10.86 12.02
C PRO A 313 -12.88 10.74 13.39
N THR A 314 -12.17 10.17 14.36
CA THR A 314 -12.59 10.27 15.77
C THR A 314 -12.48 11.71 16.26
N GLN A 315 -13.37 12.10 17.17
CA GLN A 315 -13.28 13.43 17.81
C GLN A 315 -11.95 13.59 18.55
N ASN A 316 -11.49 12.54 19.21
CA ASN A 316 -10.19 12.51 19.89
C ASN A 316 -9.01 12.83 18.96
N LEU A 317 -9.04 12.37 17.71
CA LEU A 317 -8.01 12.72 16.72
C LEU A 317 -8.04 14.22 16.38
N TYR A 318 -9.22 14.76 16.13
CA TYR A 318 -9.38 16.19 15.81
C TYR A 318 -8.92 17.08 16.97
N ASP A 319 -9.30 16.74 18.21
CA ASP A 319 -8.97 17.48 19.42
C ASP A 319 -7.49 17.36 19.82
N ALA A 320 -6.76 16.38 19.26
CA ALA A 320 -5.33 16.21 19.51
C ALA A 320 -4.46 17.32 18.88
N TYR A 321 -5.00 18.04 17.90
CA TYR A 321 -4.28 19.13 17.24
C TYR A 321 -4.42 20.44 18.00
N ASN A 322 -3.34 21.22 18.03
CA ASN A 322 -3.44 22.62 18.36
C ASN A 322 -4.32 23.33 17.29
N PRO A 323 -5.22 24.26 17.68
CA PRO A 323 -6.04 25.00 16.72
C PRO A 323 -5.25 25.67 15.59
N ASP A 324 -4.06 26.16 15.88
CA ASP A 324 -3.18 26.85 14.94
C ASP A 324 -2.18 25.92 14.23
N ASP A 325 -2.23 24.61 14.48
CA ASP A 325 -1.44 23.63 13.71
C ASP A 325 -1.95 23.61 12.26
N ARG A 326 -1.10 23.96 11.30
CA ARG A 326 -1.44 24.01 9.88
C ARG A 326 -2.06 22.71 9.37
N ARG A 327 -1.62 21.59 9.89
CA ARG A 327 -2.12 20.27 9.51
C ARG A 327 -3.58 20.06 9.86
N ARG A 328 -4.06 20.72 10.95
CA ARG A 328 -5.48 20.65 11.34
C ARG A 328 -6.37 21.25 10.26
N ALA A 329 -6.07 22.45 9.80
CA ALA A 329 -6.84 23.15 8.77
C ALA A 329 -6.76 22.45 7.40
N VAL A 330 -5.61 21.86 7.06
CA VAL A 330 -5.44 21.10 5.81
C VAL A 330 -6.17 19.76 5.89
N THR A 331 -6.10 19.08 7.03
CA THR A 331 -6.63 17.72 7.16
C THR A 331 -8.16 17.70 7.33
N PHE A 332 -8.74 18.66 8.07
CA PHE A 332 -10.14 18.57 8.45
C PHE A 332 -11.00 19.70 7.87
N ILE A 333 -12.23 19.34 7.49
CA ILE A 333 -13.32 20.26 7.22
C ILE A 333 -14.34 20.15 8.34
N THR A 334 -14.73 21.31 8.91
CA THR A 334 -15.71 21.44 10.00
C THR A 334 -16.83 22.42 9.69
N GLU A 335 -16.79 23.01 8.50
CA GLU A 335 -17.74 24.00 8.02
C GLU A 335 -17.97 23.85 6.53
N ILE A 336 -19.21 23.88 6.11
CA ILE A 336 -19.60 23.88 4.70
C ILE A 336 -20.28 25.19 4.41
N ASN A 337 -19.73 25.94 3.45
CA ASN A 337 -20.30 27.20 2.94
C ASN A 337 -21.08 26.88 1.67
N GLY A 338 -22.39 26.84 1.74
CA GLY A 338 -23.27 26.55 0.63
C GLY A 338 -24.17 27.70 0.27
N SER A 339 -25.00 27.48 -0.75
CA SER A 339 -26.01 28.45 -1.23
C SER A 339 -27.00 28.90 -0.13
N ALA A 340 -27.25 28.07 0.87
CA ALA A 340 -28.12 28.35 2.02
C ALA A 340 -27.38 28.99 3.22
N GLY A 341 -26.09 29.32 3.07
CA GLY A 341 -25.23 29.87 4.12
C GLY A 341 -24.24 28.86 4.70
N SER A 342 -23.50 29.28 5.74
CA SER A 342 -22.53 28.42 6.43
C SER A 342 -23.20 27.46 7.41
N SER A 343 -22.74 26.24 7.45
CA SER A 343 -23.17 25.18 8.38
C SER A 343 -21.98 24.53 9.06
N THR A 344 -21.96 24.58 10.40
CA THR A 344 -20.99 23.82 11.18
C THR A 344 -21.33 22.32 11.13
N ILE A 345 -20.35 21.51 10.91
CA ILE A 345 -20.45 20.05 10.86
C ILE A 345 -19.42 19.41 11.80
N ARG A 346 -19.61 18.14 12.12
CA ARG A 346 -18.53 17.36 12.74
C ARG A 346 -17.29 17.34 11.83
N PRO A 347 -16.08 17.08 12.35
CA PRO A 347 -14.91 16.97 11.50
C PRO A 347 -15.02 15.83 10.48
N TYR A 348 -14.63 16.11 9.23
CA TYR A 348 -14.40 15.15 8.16
C TYR A 348 -13.01 15.40 7.59
N ILE A 349 -12.44 14.42 6.85
CA ILE A 349 -11.10 14.53 6.29
C ILE A 349 -11.17 15.11 4.88
N GLN A 350 -10.45 16.20 4.63
CA GLN A 350 -10.43 16.89 3.34
C GLN A 350 -9.05 16.97 2.68
N LYS A 351 -7.98 16.46 3.30
CA LYS A 351 -6.61 16.72 2.84
C LYS A 351 -6.31 16.25 1.41
N TYR A 352 -7.10 15.30 0.89
CA TYR A 352 -6.99 14.84 -0.50
C TYR A 352 -7.89 15.59 -1.48
N TRP A 353 -8.58 16.61 -1.05
CA TRP A 353 -9.42 17.42 -1.90
C TRP A 353 -8.69 18.67 -2.38
N ASP A 354 -8.16 18.63 -3.61
CA ASP A 354 -7.63 19.81 -4.28
C ASP A 354 -8.79 20.64 -4.85
N ARG A 355 -9.27 21.60 -4.08
CA ARG A 355 -10.40 22.44 -4.45
C ARG A 355 -10.17 23.33 -5.67
N VAL A 356 -8.92 23.55 -6.06
CA VAL A 356 -8.55 24.35 -7.21
C VAL A 356 -8.57 23.52 -8.47
N ALA A 357 -7.99 22.32 -8.43
CA ALA A 357 -7.89 21.43 -9.59
C ALA A 357 -9.16 20.58 -9.78
N GLU A 358 -9.84 20.20 -8.69
CA GLU A 358 -11.06 19.38 -8.70
C GLU A 358 -12.19 20.06 -7.87
N PRO A 359 -12.68 21.23 -8.27
CA PRO A 359 -13.66 21.97 -7.45
C PRO A 359 -14.99 21.22 -7.30
N THR A 360 -15.39 20.44 -8.28
CA THR A 360 -16.62 19.64 -8.26
C THR A 360 -16.38 18.20 -7.80
N GLY A 361 -15.14 17.76 -7.73
CA GLY A 361 -14.66 16.46 -7.21
C GLY A 361 -15.53 15.27 -7.52
N ASN A 362 -15.30 14.62 -8.67
CA ASN A 362 -15.98 13.35 -8.94
C ASN A 362 -15.38 12.19 -8.19
N GLU A 363 -14.09 12.06 -8.33
CA GLU A 363 -13.24 11.08 -7.67
C GLU A 363 -11.84 11.65 -7.61
N SER A 364 -11.03 11.18 -6.68
CA SER A 364 -9.73 11.78 -6.46
C SER A 364 -8.70 11.26 -7.45
N SER A 365 -8.03 12.18 -8.14
CA SER A 365 -6.81 11.90 -8.90
C SER A 365 -5.55 12.01 -8.03
N ASN A 366 -5.68 12.22 -6.72
CA ASN A 366 -4.54 12.27 -5.80
C ASN A 366 -3.84 10.93 -5.70
N ASP A 367 -2.51 10.99 -5.64
CA ASP A 367 -1.69 9.81 -5.39
C ASP A 367 -1.82 9.37 -3.91
N PHE A 368 -1.82 8.06 -3.67
CA PHE A 368 -1.71 7.53 -2.31
C PHE A 368 -0.24 7.51 -1.88
N PRO A 369 0.15 8.24 -0.82
CA PRO A 369 1.53 8.24 -0.34
C PRO A 369 1.82 6.96 0.45
N VAL A 370 2.56 6.02 -0.13
CA VAL A 370 3.01 4.80 0.57
C VAL A 370 4.10 5.15 1.58
N ILE A 371 5.02 6.01 1.17
CA ILE A 371 6.07 6.57 2.04
C ILE A 371 6.52 7.92 1.51
N ARG A 372 6.67 8.89 2.41
CA ARG A 372 7.13 10.24 2.10
C ARG A 372 8.24 10.69 3.05
N TYR A 373 8.91 11.78 2.72
CA TYR A 373 10.14 12.19 3.39
C TYR A 373 9.95 12.48 4.89
N SER A 374 8.79 12.99 5.30
CA SER A 374 8.48 13.16 6.73
C SER A 374 8.45 11.84 7.50
N ASP A 375 8.06 10.71 6.87
CA ASP A 375 8.12 9.39 7.49
C ASP A 375 9.59 8.98 7.76
N ILE A 376 10.49 9.25 6.81
CA ILE A 376 11.92 8.99 6.98
C ILE A 376 12.54 9.83 8.11
N LEU A 377 12.16 11.11 8.21
CA LEU A 377 12.66 11.97 9.30
C LEU A 377 12.17 11.44 10.67
N LEU A 378 10.91 11.00 10.76
CA LEU A 378 10.37 10.45 12.00
C LEU A 378 10.90 9.05 12.31
N ILE A 379 11.17 8.20 11.31
CA ILE A 379 11.88 6.92 11.49
C ILE A 379 13.29 7.17 12.02
N TYR A 380 14.01 8.12 11.43
CA TYR A 380 15.36 8.48 11.85
C TYR A 380 15.36 9.02 13.28
N ALA A 381 14.40 9.89 13.63
CA ALA A 381 14.24 10.40 14.99
C ALA A 381 13.96 9.27 16.00
N GLU A 382 13.05 8.34 15.68
CA GLU A 382 12.69 7.23 16.55
C GLU A 382 13.89 6.28 16.76
N ALA A 383 14.52 5.84 15.69
CA ALA A 383 15.65 4.93 15.77
C ALA A 383 16.83 5.53 16.57
N ASN A 384 17.13 6.82 16.39
CA ASN A 384 18.16 7.49 17.17
C ASN A 384 17.76 7.67 18.64
N ASN A 385 16.47 7.91 18.95
CA ASN A 385 15.99 7.91 20.32
C ASN A 385 16.23 6.55 21.00
N GLU A 386 15.95 5.46 20.28
CA GLU A 386 16.15 4.11 20.80
C GLU A 386 17.63 3.76 21.01
N LEU A 387 18.52 4.29 20.18
CA LEU A 387 19.96 4.17 20.31
C LEU A 387 20.56 5.14 21.37
N GLY A 388 19.74 6.00 22.00
CA GLY A 388 20.18 6.96 22.99
C GLY A 388 20.84 8.23 22.41
N ILE A 389 20.70 8.47 21.11
CA ILE A 389 21.26 9.64 20.41
C ILE A 389 20.21 10.76 20.42
N SER A 390 19.98 11.33 21.60
CA SER A 390 18.87 12.25 21.88
C SER A 390 18.89 13.52 21.04
N ASN A 391 20.06 14.09 20.72
CA ASN A 391 20.18 15.30 19.90
C ASN A 391 19.59 15.07 18.48
N LEU A 392 19.90 13.96 17.85
CA LEU A 392 19.34 13.63 16.53
C LEU A 392 17.84 13.38 16.60
N ALA A 393 17.35 12.71 17.65
CA ALA A 393 15.92 12.51 17.83
C ALA A 393 15.17 13.85 17.89
N HIS A 394 15.67 14.81 18.68
CA HIS A 394 15.08 16.16 18.77
C HIS A 394 15.18 16.93 17.45
N GLU A 395 16.34 16.90 16.80
CA GLU A 395 16.56 17.60 15.54
C GLU A 395 15.53 17.18 14.49
N TYR A 396 15.40 15.87 14.25
CA TYR A 396 14.61 15.37 13.11
C TYR A 396 13.09 15.39 13.37
N ILE A 397 12.61 15.18 14.60
CA ILE A 397 11.19 15.41 14.91
C ILE A 397 10.83 16.89 14.76
N ASN A 398 11.73 17.81 15.16
CA ASN A 398 11.49 19.24 15.10
C ASN A 398 11.49 19.81 13.67
N LEU A 399 12.12 19.14 12.69
CA LEU A 399 11.94 19.49 11.27
C LEU A 399 10.49 19.36 10.83
N VAL A 400 9.82 18.25 11.19
CA VAL A 400 8.40 18.01 10.87
C VAL A 400 7.52 19.00 11.62
N ARG A 401 7.81 19.25 12.90
CA ARG A 401 7.08 20.23 13.73
C ARG A 401 7.23 21.66 13.24
N LYS A 402 8.42 22.03 12.75
CA LYS A 402 8.64 23.35 12.15
C LYS A 402 7.72 23.56 10.94
N ARG A 403 7.57 22.57 10.05
CA ARG A 403 6.68 22.66 8.91
C ARG A 403 5.22 22.82 9.34
N ALA A 404 4.78 22.17 10.43
CA ALA A 404 3.43 22.27 10.96
C ALA A 404 3.07 23.68 11.51
N ARG A 405 4.06 24.54 11.72
CA ARG A 405 3.89 25.95 12.13
C ARG A 405 3.65 26.91 10.97
N PHE A 406 3.83 26.50 9.75
CA PHE A 406 3.68 27.36 8.58
C PHE A 406 2.18 27.50 8.26
N ASP A 407 1.61 28.72 8.38
CA ASP A 407 0.19 28.98 8.18
C ASP A 407 -0.21 29.20 6.70
N GLY A 408 0.77 29.10 5.81
CA GLY A 408 0.66 29.39 4.38
C GLY A 408 1.33 30.71 3.99
N THR A 409 1.76 31.51 4.98
CA THR A 409 2.43 32.81 4.78
C THR A 409 3.60 32.98 5.78
N ASN A 410 3.37 32.66 7.04
CA ASN A 410 4.34 32.88 8.12
C ASN A 410 4.45 31.63 9.01
N TYR A 411 5.54 31.59 9.79
CA TYR A 411 5.67 30.62 10.87
C TYR A 411 5.04 31.13 12.15
N VAL A 412 4.02 30.43 12.66
CA VAL A 412 3.34 30.72 13.92
C VAL A 412 3.85 29.84 15.05
N ASN A 413 3.73 30.28 16.31
CA ASN A 413 4.21 29.50 17.47
C ASN A 413 3.17 28.49 17.98
N ALA A 414 2.55 27.73 17.05
CA ALA A 414 1.47 26.79 17.36
C ALA A 414 1.98 25.41 17.82
N VAL A 415 3.11 24.99 17.29
CA VAL A 415 3.69 23.64 17.49
C VAL A 415 5.16 23.81 17.86
N PRO A 416 5.49 24.20 19.13
CA PRO A 416 6.86 24.48 19.53
C PRO A 416 7.75 23.25 19.44
N ASP A 417 9.07 23.47 19.31
CA ASP A 417 10.04 22.39 19.31
C ASP A 417 10.00 21.60 20.63
N TYR A 418 10.19 20.30 20.53
CA TYR A 418 10.48 19.49 21.69
C TYR A 418 11.94 19.73 22.12
N ILE A 419 12.15 20.04 23.40
CA ILE A 419 13.46 20.34 23.98
C ILE A 419 13.64 19.50 25.25
N GLY A 420 14.77 18.83 25.37
CA GLY A 420 15.20 18.15 26.60
C GLY A 420 14.34 16.94 27.01
N LEU A 421 13.58 16.37 26.09
CA LEU A 421 12.82 15.15 26.39
C LEU A 421 13.77 13.97 26.59
N GLY A 422 13.55 13.20 27.66
CA GLY A 422 14.17 11.90 27.83
C GLY A 422 13.60 10.85 26.87
N LYS A 423 14.20 9.65 26.88
CA LYS A 423 13.90 8.58 25.92
C LYS A 423 12.41 8.21 25.87
N GLU A 424 11.78 7.94 27.00
CA GLU A 424 10.37 7.53 27.06
C GLU A 424 9.39 8.66 26.62
N PRO A 425 9.50 9.90 27.16
CA PRO A 425 8.70 11.02 26.67
C PRO A 425 8.89 11.29 25.17
N MET A 426 10.08 11.07 24.61
CA MET A 426 10.35 11.22 23.19
C MET A 426 9.65 10.15 22.34
N ARG A 427 9.59 8.88 22.80
CA ARG A 427 8.78 7.84 22.13
C ARG A 427 7.32 8.27 21.98
N GLU A 428 6.69 8.71 23.06
CA GLU A 428 5.31 9.20 23.03
C GLU A 428 5.15 10.43 22.12
N ALA A 429 6.11 11.34 22.14
CA ALA A 429 6.12 12.52 21.29
C ALA A 429 6.19 12.14 19.80
N ILE A 430 7.06 11.20 19.43
CA ILE A 430 7.18 10.72 18.04
C ILE A 430 5.92 10.00 17.60
N LEU A 431 5.37 9.10 18.42
CA LEU A 431 4.13 8.38 18.10
C LEU A 431 2.93 9.34 17.96
N LYS A 432 2.88 10.41 18.76
CA LYS A 432 1.90 11.48 18.65
C LYS A 432 2.11 12.29 17.36
N GLU A 433 3.36 12.66 17.04
CA GLU A 433 3.68 13.42 15.83
C GLU A 433 3.33 12.62 14.57
N ARG A 434 3.63 11.31 14.54
CA ARG A 434 3.25 10.40 13.46
C ARG A 434 1.73 10.34 13.28
N ARG A 435 0.97 10.27 14.38
CA ARG A 435 -0.51 10.27 14.33
C ARG A 435 -1.07 11.52 13.65
N MET A 436 -0.51 12.71 13.97
CA MET A 436 -0.96 13.98 13.40
C MET A 436 -0.49 14.16 11.95
N GLU A 437 0.65 13.61 11.62
CA GLU A 437 1.26 13.75 10.29
C GLU A 437 0.60 12.87 9.24
N PHE A 438 0.22 11.62 9.58
CA PHE A 438 -0.16 10.57 8.62
C PHE A 438 -1.64 10.18 8.67
N VAL A 439 -2.53 11.07 9.09
CA VAL A 439 -3.98 10.81 9.07
C VAL A 439 -4.44 10.35 7.69
N ALA A 440 -5.20 9.25 7.63
CA ALA A 440 -5.71 8.64 6.41
C ALA A 440 -4.63 8.19 5.39
N GLU A 441 -3.40 7.94 5.84
CA GLU A 441 -2.31 7.37 5.03
C GLU A 441 -2.05 5.88 5.34
N GLY A 442 -2.98 5.23 6.05
CA GLY A 442 -2.89 3.80 6.34
C GLY A 442 -1.74 3.40 7.26
N GLN A 443 -1.21 4.33 8.10
CA GLN A 443 -0.03 4.09 8.94
C GLN A 443 -0.38 3.71 10.38
N ARG A 444 -1.47 4.27 10.91
CA ARG A 444 -1.72 4.32 12.36
C ARG A 444 -1.84 2.96 13.03
N TRP A 445 -2.59 2.02 12.45
CA TRP A 445 -2.72 0.68 13.04
C TRP A 445 -1.36 -0.03 13.13
N PHE A 446 -0.52 0.11 12.11
CA PHE A 446 0.83 -0.48 12.12
C PHE A 446 1.71 0.13 13.22
N ASP A 447 1.61 1.44 13.46
CA ASP A 447 2.31 2.10 14.55
C ASP A 447 1.81 1.57 15.91
N LEU A 448 0.50 1.47 16.11
CA LEU A 448 -0.09 0.94 17.35
C LEU A 448 0.23 -0.55 17.58
N ALA A 449 0.29 -1.32 16.48
CA ALA A 449 0.61 -2.75 16.57
C ALA A 449 2.09 -3.00 16.94
N ARG A 450 3.04 -2.32 16.26
CA ARG A 450 4.48 -2.48 16.56
C ARG A 450 4.86 -1.96 17.95
N THR A 451 4.22 -0.88 18.41
CA THR A 451 4.48 -0.30 19.74
C THR A 451 3.65 -0.93 20.87
N LYS A 452 2.79 -1.91 20.56
CA LYS A 452 1.90 -2.58 21.54
C LYS A 452 1.02 -1.61 22.33
N THR A 453 0.52 -0.57 21.66
CA THR A 453 -0.29 0.49 22.31
C THR A 453 -1.76 0.50 21.89
N LEU A 454 -2.17 -0.40 20.98
CA LEU A 454 -3.54 -0.47 20.46
C LEU A 454 -4.59 -0.62 21.56
N GLU A 455 -4.37 -1.53 22.51
CA GLU A 455 -5.29 -1.83 23.62
C GLU A 455 -5.53 -0.62 24.55
N VAL A 456 -4.57 0.30 24.59
CA VAL A 456 -4.66 1.53 25.41
C VAL A 456 -5.22 2.69 24.60
N LYS A 457 -4.71 2.92 23.37
CA LYS A 457 -5.03 4.12 22.60
C LYS A 457 -6.41 4.06 21.93
N ALA A 458 -6.83 2.88 21.43
CA ALA A 458 -8.12 2.77 20.74
C ALA A 458 -9.35 3.02 21.65
N PRO A 459 -9.45 2.49 22.87
CA PRO A 459 -10.58 2.80 23.75
C PRO A 459 -10.69 4.29 24.15
N LEU A 460 -9.56 5.00 24.23
CA LEU A 460 -9.55 6.44 24.53
C LEU A 460 -10.17 7.26 23.40
N ALA A 461 -10.06 6.81 22.16
CA ALA A 461 -10.59 7.49 20.98
C ALA A 461 -11.97 6.99 20.55
N LYS A 462 -12.29 5.74 20.92
CA LYS A 462 -13.52 5.02 20.57
C LYS A 462 -14.12 4.40 21.82
N PRO A 463 -14.86 5.15 22.63
CA PRO A 463 -15.47 4.63 23.84
C PRO A 463 -16.34 3.39 23.57
N GLY A 464 -16.17 2.33 24.37
CA GLY A 464 -16.92 1.09 24.24
C GLY A 464 -16.25 0.01 23.39
N VAL A 465 -15.12 0.27 22.71
CA VAL A 465 -14.34 -0.78 22.07
C VAL A 465 -13.33 -1.39 23.05
N THR A 466 -13.07 -2.69 22.89
CA THR A 466 -12.16 -3.45 23.76
C THR A 466 -11.20 -4.30 22.90
N PRO A 467 -10.23 -3.67 22.20
CA PRO A 467 -9.21 -4.45 21.52
C PRO A 467 -8.40 -5.27 22.54
N THR A 468 -7.94 -6.43 22.13
CA THR A 468 -7.14 -7.35 22.93
C THR A 468 -5.89 -7.76 22.15
N ALA A 469 -5.00 -8.54 22.75
CA ALA A 469 -3.74 -8.97 22.14
C ALA A 469 -3.89 -9.60 20.74
N LYS A 470 -5.01 -10.28 20.44
CA LYS A 470 -5.25 -10.83 19.11
C LYS A 470 -5.30 -9.77 18.01
N HIS A 471 -5.74 -8.54 18.33
CA HIS A 471 -5.94 -7.46 17.37
C HIS A 471 -4.64 -6.76 16.93
N TYR A 472 -3.48 -7.21 17.42
CA TYR A 472 -2.17 -6.89 16.85
C TYR A 472 -1.85 -7.67 15.57
N LYS A 473 -2.72 -8.62 15.19
CA LYS A 473 -2.75 -9.30 13.91
C LYS A 473 -4.20 -9.42 13.45
N PHE A 474 -4.42 -9.54 12.17
CA PHE A 474 -5.72 -9.91 11.64
C PHE A 474 -5.83 -11.42 11.50
N PRO A 475 -7.05 -11.97 11.49
CA PRO A 475 -7.26 -13.39 11.23
C PRO A 475 -6.86 -13.75 9.80
N ILE A 476 -6.31 -14.93 9.61
CA ILE A 476 -6.19 -15.53 8.27
C ILE A 476 -7.60 -15.68 7.70
N PRO A 477 -7.89 -15.23 6.48
CA PRO A 477 -9.23 -15.32 5.90
C PRO A 477 -9.73 -16.76 5.82
N GLN A 478 -11.00 -16.98 6.14
CA GLN A 478 -11.58 -18.34 6.19
C GLN A 478 -11.45 -19.08 4.84
N ASN A 479 -11.69 -18.39 3.75
CA ASN A 479 -11.55 -18.97 2.41
C ASN A 479 -10.16 -19.55 2.15
N GLU A 480 -9.12 -18.90 2.67
CA GLU A 480 -7.74 -19.35 2.51
C GLU A 480 -7.42 -20.57 3.37
N LEU A 481 -7.98 -20.64 4.60
CA LEU A 481 -7.89 -21.81 5.45
C LEU A 481 -8.60 -23.03 4.84
N ASP A 482 -9.76 -22.79 4.20
CA ASP A 482 -10.54 -23.86 3.55
C ASP A 482 -9.82 -24.40 2.31
N LEU A 483 -9.08 -23.55 1.60
CA LEU A 483 -8.34 -23.94 0.39
C LEU A 483 -6.95 -24.52 0.69
N ASN A 484 -6.32 -24.14 1.80
CA ASN A 484 -4.99 -24.58 2.15
C ASN A 484 -4.94 -25.18 3.58
N PRO A 485 -5.02 -26.51 3.72
CA PRO A 485 -5.05 -27.17 5.02
C PRO A 485 -3.74 -27.05 5.83
N ASN A 486 -2.66 -26.52 5.23
CA ASN A 486 -1.41 -26.26 5.92
C ASN A 486 -1.40 -24.91 6.67
N LEU A 487 -2.41 -24.06 6.43
CA LEU A 487 -2.55 -22.80 7.14
C LEU A 487 -3.14 -23.03 8.54
N VAL A 488 -2.64 -22.27 9.49
CA VAL A 488 -3.12 -22.27 10.87
C VAL A 488 -3.61 -20.85 11.20
N GLN A 489 -4.80 -20.77 11.80
CA GLN A 489 -5.38 -19.50 12.23
C GLN A 489 -4.51 -18.81 13.30
N ASN A 490 -4.49 -17.49 13.27
CA ASN A 490 -3.87 -16.69 14.33
C ASN A 490 -4.60 -16.87 15.66
N ASP A 491 -3.83 -16.86 16.76
CA ASP A 491 -4.35 -17.05 18.10
C ASP A 491 -5.49 -16.07 18.43
N GLY A 492 -6.56 -16.61 19.00
CA GLY A 492 -7.73 -15.85 19.44
C GLY A 492 -8.84 -15.66 18.38
N TYR A 493 -8.66 -16.18 17.16
CA TYR A 493 -9.66 -16.16 16.09
C TYR A 493 -10.25 -17.52 15.78
#